data_39edfd42ad98b32f19fce94b2bbf1276
#
_entry.id   39edfd42ad98b32f19fce94b2bbf1276
#
_cell.length_a   1.000
_cell.length_b   1.000
_cell.length_c   1.000
_cell.angle_alpha   90.00
_cell.angle_beta   90.00
_cell.angle_gamma   90.00
#
_symmetry.space_group_name_H-M   'P 1'
#
loop_
_entity.id
_entity.type
_entity.pdbx_description
1 polymer ?
#
loop_
_entity_poly.entity_id
_entity_poly.type
_entity_poly.pdbx_seq_one_letter_code
_entity_poly.pdbx_strand_id
1 'polypeptide(L)'
;SHLVDYKKASDCFPGVNIRGGVCYFLWDKEYDNIKNLTAVTIHNGNEKTSTIRPLRFEGLDIFIRDSRAISILQKVQKYIKKKGTIASYVSPRKPFGLPTDFYKTNSFRLEDSFNRLPCYAKGLKVGYVDKSCVSIHSEWIEKWKVMVSRANNIGTELNDDNLNTFVLRPQYICTESYIVIGAELGLDEN
;
A
#
# COMPACT_ATOMS: atom_id res chain seq x y z
N SER A 1 5.14 15.41 25.70
CA SER A 1 5.06 14.02 25.22
C SER A 1 6.31 13.65 24.46
N HIS A 2 6.70 12.37 24.50
CA HIS A 2 7.85 11.82 23.79
C HIS A 2 7.46 10.56 23.03
N LEU A 3 8.01 10.39 21.83
CA LEU A 3 7.93 9.16 21.05
C LEU A 3 9.35 8.72 20.67
N VAL A 4 9.69 7.46 20.94
CA VAL A 4 10.93 6.84 20.51
C VAL A 4 10.59 5.71 19.55
N ASP A 5 11.14 5.75 18.35
CA ASP A 5 10.87 4.80 17.27
C ASP A 5 12.15 4.11 16.82
N TYR A 6 12.13 2.79 16.79
CA TYR A 6 13.21 1.93 16.28
C TYR A 6 12.75 1.32 14.95
N LYS A 7 13.41 1.69 13.86
CA LYS A 7 13.09 1.14 12.53
C LYS A 7 13.31 -0.37 12.46
N LYS A 8 14.30 -0.87 13.21
CA LYS A 8 14.56 -2.32 13.39
C LYS A 8 14.27 -2.69 14.83
N ALA A 9 13.42 -3.69 15.03
CA ALA A 9 13.07 -4.16 16.38
C ALA A 9 14.30 -4.67 17.16
N SER A 10 15.26 -5.29 16.46
CA SER A 10 16.51 -5.78 17.05
C SER A 10 17.40 -4.70 17.67
N ASP A 11 17.25 -3.45 17.26
CA ASP A 11 17.99 -2.32 17.84
C ASP A 11 17.46 -1.95 19.25
N CYS A 12 16.22 -2.34 19.56
CA CYS A 12 15.59 -2.16 20.86
C CYS A 12 15.60 -3.47 21.68
N PHE A 13 15.28 -4.58 21.03
CA PHE A 13 15.18 -5.91 21.62
C PHE A 13 16.07 -6.90 20.85
N PRO A 14 17.32 -7.15 21.30
CA PRO A 14 18.20 -8.09 20.62
C PRO A 14 17.54 -9.48 20.46
N GLY A 15 17.65 -10.06 19.27
CA GLY A 15 17.06 -11.36 18.94
C GLY A 15 15.59 -11.34 18.55
N VAL A 16 14.91 -10.18 18.60
CA VAL A 16 13.51 -10.05 18.19
C VAL A 16 13.41 -9.56 16.75
N ASN A 17 12.69 -10.28 15.92
CA ASN A 17 12.42 -9.91 14.53
C ASN A 17 10.94 -9.55 14.35
N ILE A 18 10.62 -8.25 14.47
CA ILE A 18 9.29 -7.70 14.21
C ILE A 18 9.38 -6.81 12.97
N ARG A 19 8.61 -7.15 11.93
CA ARG A 19 8.51 -6.33 10.73
C ARG A 19 7.87 -4.99 11.05
N GLY A 20 8.46 -3.90 10.55
CA GLY A 20 7.98 -2.54 10.78
C GLY A 20 8.60 -1.85 12.00
N GLY A 21 9.43 -2.57 12.78
CA GLY A 21 10.09 -2.01 13.97
C GLY A 21 9.19 -1.93 15.20
N VAL A 22 9.66 -1.21 16.21
CA VAL A 22 8.94 -1.00 17.48
C VAL A 22 9.05 0.46 17.92
N CYS A 23 8.05 0.94 18.64
CA CYS A 23 8.12 2.24 19.27
C CYS A 23 7.62 2.18 20.71
N TYR A 24 8.06 3.12 21.51
CA TYR A 24 7.47 3.42 22.82
C TYR A 24 7.26 4.91 22.96
N PHE A 25 6.35 5.29 23.84
CA PHE A 25 6.01 6.70 24.04
C PHE A 25 5.71 6.99 25.50
N LEU A 26 6.00 8.22 25.92
CA LEU A 26 5.54 8.80 27.15
C LEU A 26 4.40 9.75 26.84
N TRP A 27 3.21 9.45 27.34
CA TRP A 27 2.06 10.31 27.26
C TRP A 27 1.82 10.99 28.61
N ASP A 28 1.69 12.30 28.56
CA ASP A 28 1.36 13.12 29.71
C ASP A 28 -0.02 13.72 29.50
N LYS A 29 -0.95 13.38 30.39
CA LYS A 29 -2.33 13.82 30.31
C LYS A 29 -2.48 15.34 30.52
N GLU A 30 -1.60 15.91 31.32
CA GLU A 30 -1.63 17.34 31.68
C GLU A 30 -0.78 18.19 30.73
N TYR A 31 -0.11 17.55 29.75
CA TYR A 31 0.68 18.27 28.76
C TYR A 31 -0.22 19.12 27.88
N ASP A 32 -0.18 20.44 28.10
CA ASP A 32 -0.86 21.41 27.25
C ASP A 32 -0.15 21.51 25.89
N ASN A 33 -0.74 20.83 24.91
CA ASN A 33 -0.17 20.73 23.58
C ASN A 33 -0.85 21.68 22.59
N ILE A 34 -0.82 22.97 22.88
CA ILE A 34 -1.38 24.03 22.02
C ILE A 34 -0.87 23.91 20.57
N LYS A 35 0.36 23.42 20.36
CA LYS A 35 1.01 23.29 19.04
C LYS A 35 1.05 21.86 18.50
N ASN A 36 0.42 20.88 19.16
CA ASN A 36 0.50 19.47 18.80
C ASN A 36 1.94 18.93 18.60
N LEU A 37 2.91 19.47 19.37
CA LEU A 37 4.32 19.13 19.24
C LEU A 37 4.71 17.98 20.17
N THR A 38 5.48 17.05 19.66
CA THR A 38 6.03 15.90 20.38
C THR A 38 7.51 15.79 20.07
N ALA A 39 8.32 15.49 21.10
CA ALA A 39 9.71 15.13 20.89
C ALA A 39 9.77 13.72 20.29
N VAL A 40 10.21 13.62 19.05
CA VAL A 40 10.32 12.36 18.30
C VAL A 40 11.77 11.99 18.14
N THR A 41 12.15 10.85 18.68
CA THR A 41 13.49 10.27 18.54
C THR A 41 13.40 9.02 17.67
N ILE A 42 14.23 8.96 16.63
CA ILE A 42 14.26 7.83 15.69
C ILE A 42 15.64 7.18 15.78
N HIS A 43 15.63 5.87 15.98
CA HIS A 43 16.81 5.02 15.91
C HIS A 43 16.81 4.23 14.59
N ASN A 44 17.94 4.23 13.89
CA ASN A 44 18.18 3.49 12.66
C ASN A 44 19.60 2.92 12.68
N GLY A 45 19.76 1.74 13.24
CA GLY A 45 21.08 1.20 13.57
C GLY A 45 21.82 2.13 14.56
N ASN A 46 23.03 2.56 14.19
CA ASN A 46 23.84 3.46 15.01
C ASN A 46 23.42 4.94 14.93
N GLU A 47 22.54 5.28 14.00
CA GLU A 47 22.06 6.66 13.84
C GLU A 47 20.90 6.93 14.81
N LYS A 48 20.97 8.07 15.48
CA LYS A 48 19.91 8.59 16.35
C LYS A 48 19.61 10.02 15.95
N THR A 49 18.36 10.30 15.63
CA THR A 49 17.89 11.66 15.32
C THR A 49 16.75 12.04 16.24
N SER A 50 16.75 13.28 16.74
CA SER A 50 15.68 13.80 17.59
C SER A 50 15.16 15.12 17.04
N THR A 51 13.84 15.25 16.96
CA THR A 51 13.15 16.44 16.45
C THR A 51 11.90 16.72 17.26
N ILE A 52 11.55 18.00 17.43
CA ILE A 52 10.27 18.40 18.01
C ILE A 52 9.33 18.72 16.85
N ARG A 53 8.25 17.96 16.73
CA ARG A 53 7.33 18.06 15.59
C ARG A 53 5.94 17.52 15.88
N PRO A 54 4.93 17.84 15.06
CA PRO A 54 3.64 17.14 15.12
C PRO A 54 3.79 15.66 14.78
N LEU A 55 3.00 14.82 15.40
CA LEU A 55 2.88 13.40 15.00
C LEU A 55 1.96 13.23 13.80
N ARG A 56 0.94 14.08 13.70
CA ARG A 56 -0.04 14.08 12.59
C ARG A 56 0.10 15.36 11.78
N PHE A 57 -0.07 15.23 10.49
CA PHE A 57 -0.11 16.35 9.56
C PHE A 57 -1.50 16.45 8.95
N GLU A 58 -1.96 17.67 8.69
CA GLU A 58 -3.26 17.91 8.07
C GLU A 58 -3.42 17.13 6.76
N GLY A 59 -4.52 16.39 6.63
CA GLY A 59 -4.81 15.56 5.46
C GLY A 59 -4.07 14.25 5.37
N LEU A 60 -3.35 13.83 6.45
CA LEU A 60 -2.69 12.53 6.51
C LEU A 60 -3.07 11.77 7.77
N ASP A 61 -3.49 10.53 7.59
CA ASP A 61 -3.81 9.60 8.67
C ASP A 61 -2.66 8.66 9.03
N ILE A 62 -1.48 8.89 8.45
CA ILE A 62 -0.28 8.08 8.69
C ILE A 62 0.78 8.85 9.46
N PHE A 63 1.55 8.13 10.27
CA PHE A 63 2.72 8.66 10.94
C PHE A 63 3.93 8.68 10.00
N ILE A 64 4.51 9.86 9.77
CA ILE A 64 5.74 10.01 8.98
C ILE A 64 6.93 9.70 9.87
N ARG A 65 7.56 8.54 9.66
CA ARG A 65 8.70 8.09 10.48
C ARG A 65 9.94 8.95 10.25
N ASP A 66 10.31 9.18 8.99
CA ASP A 66 11.51 9.96 8.67
C ASP A 66 11.20 11.46 8.70
N SER A 67 11.79 12.17 9.64
CA SER A 67 11.57 13.63 9.79
C SER A 67 12.00 14.43 8.55
N ARG A 68 12.91 13.91 7.72
CA ARG A 68 13.33 14.54 6.46
C ARG A 68 12.21 14.54 5.42
N ALA A 69 11.34 13.53 5.45
CA ALA A 69 10.19 13.44 4.54
C ALA A 69 9.15 14.53 4.78
N ILE A 70 9.15 15.18 5.95
CA ILE A 70 8.20 16.23 6.29
C ILE A 70 8.35 17.43 5.37
N SER A 71 9.57 17.84 5.05
CA SER A 71 9.81 18.96 4.14
C SER A 71 9.33 18.65 2.71
N ILE A 72 9.44 17.40 2.27
CA ILE A 72 8.93 16.93 0.98
C ILE A 72 7.40 17.00 1.00
N LEU A 73 6.79 16.46 2.06
CA LEU A 73 5.34 16.48 2.24
C LEU A 73 4.78 17.91 2.19
N GLN A 74 5.38 18.86 2.92
CA GLN A 74 4.97 20.25 2.94
C GLN A 74 5.03 20.90 1.54
N LYS A 75 6.04 20.55 0.73
CA LYS A 75 6.14 21.02 -0.65
C LYS A 75 5.02 20.46 -1.55
N VAL A 76 4.64 19.21 -1.34
CA VAL A 76 3.63 18.51 -2.15
C VAL A 76 2.21 18.82 -1.70
N GLN A 77 2.00 19.14 -0.42
CA GLN A 77 0.67 19.32 0.18
C GLN A 77 -0.19 20.35 -0.56
N LYS A 78 0.41 21.45 -1.05
CA LYS A 78 -0.30 22.46 -1.86
C LYS A 78 -0.87 21.90 -3.17
N TYR A 79 -0.18 20.92 -3.77
CA TYR A 79 -0.64 20.25 -4.99
C TYR A 79 -1.73 19.23 -4.67
N ILE A 80 -1.59 18.49 -3.56
CA ILE A 80 -2.59 17.53 -3.07
C ILE A 80 -3.92 18.26 -2.82
N LYS A 81 -3.88 19.41 -2.15
CA LYS A 81 -5.08 20.23 -1.90
C LYS A 81 -5.76 20.70 -3.20
N LYS A 82 -4.99 20.96 -4.26
CA LYS A 82 -5.50 21.48 -5.53
C LYS A 82 -5.97 20.39 -6.48
N LYS A 83 -5.23 19.26 -6.55
CA LYS A 83 -5.43 18.22 -7.58
C LYS A 83 -5.96 16.90 -7.01
N GLY A 84 -6.04 16.76 -5.69
CA GLY A 84 -6.36 15.51 -5.04
C GLY A 84 -5.17 14.54 -5.00
N THR A 85 -5.44 13.31 -4.66
CA THR A 85 -4.47 12.22 -4.58
C THR A 85 -4.88 11.07 -5.49
N ILE A 86 -3.94 10.20 -5.83
CA ILE A 86 -4.25 8.96 -6.56
C ILE A 86 -5.12 8.00 -5.74
N ALA A 87 -5.27 8.22 -4.44
CA ALA A 87 -6.00 7.32 -3.54
C ALA A 87 -7.46 7.08 -3.97
N SER A 88 -8.10 8.08 -4.59
CA SER A 88 -9.46 7.96 -5.12
C SER A 88 -9.59 6.98 -6.30
N TYR A 89 -8.49 6.68 -6.96
CA TYR A 89 -8.43 5.78 -8.11
C TYR A 89 -7.88 4.39 -7.75
N VAL A 90 -7.56 4.17 -6.47
CA VAL A 90 -7.04 2.88 -5.97
C VAL A 90 -8.20 2.03 -5.50
N SER A 91 -8.30 0.82 -6.03
CA SER A 91 -9.36 -0.12 -5.65
C SER A 91 -9.33 -0.45 -4.16
N PRO A 92 -10.48 -0.80 -3.58
CA PRO A 92 -10.50 -1.45 -2.28
C PRO A 92 -9.85 -2.84 -2.36
N ARG A 93 -9.74 -3.47 -1.21
CA ARG A 93 -9.34 -4.88 -1.10
C ARG A 93 -10.32 -5.75 -1.91
N LYS A 94 -9.80 -6.79 -2.57
CA LYS A 94 -10.56 -7.68 -3.49
C LYS A 94 -11.19 -6.93 -4.66
N PRO A 95 -10.40 -6.42 -5.60
CA PRO A 95 -10.91 -5.55 -6.68
C PRO A 95 -12.07 -6.14 -7.47
N PHE A 96 -12.11 -7.47 -7.63
CA PHE A 96 -13.13 -8.21 -8.36
C PHE A 96 -13.92 -9.20 -7.47
N GLY A 97 -13.78 -9.07 -6.13
CA GLY A 97 -14.45 -9.97 -5.18
C GLY A 97 -13.71 -11.30 -4.94
N LEU A 98 -12.63 -11.58 -5.65
CA LEU A 98 -11.91 -12.85 -5.60
C LEU A 98 -10.88 -12.88 -4.45
N PRO A 99 -10.97 -13.82 -3.49
CA PRO A 99 -10.02 -13.92 -2.38
C PRO A 99 -8.62 -14.37 -2.84
N THR A 100 -7.63 -14.20 -1.97
CA THR A 100 -6.23 -14.55 -2.27
C THR A 100 -6.04 -16.00 -2.69
N ASP A 101 -6.77 -16.92 -2.09
CA ASP A 101 -6.68 -18.37 -2.31
C ASP A 101 -7.68 -18.90 -3.37
N PHE A 102 -8.37 -18.02 -4.07
CA PHE A 102 -9.31 -18.37 -5.14
C PHE A 102 -8.68 -19.32 -6.19
N TYR A 103 -7.37 -19.18 -6.43
CA TYR A 103 -6.61 -20.06 -7.34
C TYR A 103 -6.57 -21.55 -6.94
N LYS A 104 -7.01 -21.87 -5.71
CA LYS A 104 -7.14 -23.25 -5.24
C LYS A 104 -8.49 -23.89 -5.53
N THR A 105 -9.43 -23.09 -6.00
CA THR A 105 -10.80 -23.55 -6.29
C THR A 105 -10.90 -24.14 -7.69
N ASN A 106 -11.92 -24.97 -7.90
CA ASN A 106 -12.23 -25.53 -9.23
C ASN A 106 -12.70 -24.48 -10.25
N SER A 107 -13.03 -23.26 -9.77
CA SER A 107 -13.42 -22.15 -10.64
C SER A 107 -12.23 -21.43 -11.26
N PHE A 108 -11.01 -21.67 -10.77
CA PHE A 108 -9.76 -21.18 -11.34
C PHE A 108 -9.12 -22.29 -12.15
N ARG A 109 -9.10 -22.17 -13.47
CA ARG A 109 -8.58 -23.19 -14.37
C ARG A 109 -7.29 -22.74 -15.04
N LEU A 110 -6.39 -23.66 -15.31
CA LEU A 110 -5.12 -23.34 -15.98
C LEU A 110 -5.26 -23.31 -17.50
N GLU A 111 -6.28 -23.99 -18.03
CA GLU A 111 -6.54 -24.04 -19.46
C GLU A 111 -7.48 -22.92 -19.88
N ASP A 112 -7.11 -22.25 -20.95
CA ASP A 112 -7.98 -21.25 -21.59
C ASP A 112 -9.23 -21.92 -22.18
N SER A 113 -10.34 -21.27 -22.05
CA SER A 113 -11.58 -21.67 -22.71
C SER A 113 -12.41 -20.45 -23.10
N PHE A 114 -13.15 -20.60 -24.17
CA PHE A 114 -14.02 -19.55 -24.67
C PHE A 114 -14.91 -18.98 -23.57
N ASN A 115 -14.99 -17.65 -23.47
CA ASN A 115 -15.74 -16.87 -22.48
C ASN A 115 -15.19 -16.82 -21.04
N ARG A 116 -13.92 -17.14 -20.81
CA ARG A 116 -13.30 -16.95 -19.51
C ARG A 116 -12.36 -15.78 -19.48
N LEU A 117 -12.24 -15.18 -18.29
CA LEU A 117 -11.39 -14.03 -18.03
C LEU A 117 -10.02 -14.50 -17.53
N PRO A 118 -8.91 -14.10 -18.16
CA PRO A 118 -7.58 -14.28 -17.59
C PRO A 118 -7.49 -13.59 -16.23
N CYS A 119 -7.05 -14.33 -15.20
CA CYS A 119 -7.00 -13.89 -13.82
C CYS A 119 -5.62 -14.07 -13.23
N TYR A 120 -5.02 -12.97 -12.76
CA TYR A 120 -3.78 -13.01 -12.00
C TYR A 120 -4.04 -13.35 -10.54
N ALA A 121 -3.35 -14.38 -10.04
CA ALA A 121 -3.41 -14.83 -8.67
C ALA A 121 -2.04 -14.76 -7.99
N LYS A 122 -1.98 -15.10 -6.69
CA LYS A 122 -0.77 -15.06 -5.87
C LYS A 122 0.44 -15.65 -6.58
N GLY A 123 1.55 -14.90 -6.57
CA GLY A 123 2.81 -15.31 -7.22
C GLY A 123 2.77 -15.23 -8.74
N LEU A 124 1.99 -14.29 -9.30
CA LEU A 124 1.81 -14.08 -10.73
C LEU A 124 1.28 -15.31 -11.49
N LYS A 125 0.64 -16.24 -10.79
CA LYS A 125 -0.07 -17.34 -11.45
C LYS A 125 -1.19 -16.78 -12.31
N VAL A 126 -1.26 -17.22 -13.54
CA VAL A 126 -2.36 -16.89 -14.45
C VAL A 126 -3.24 -18.12 -14.61
N GLY A 127 -4.52 -17.90 -14.51
CA GLY A 127 -5.56 -18.88 -14.80
C GLY A 127 -6.77 -18.21 -15.41
N TYR A 128 -7.83 -18.94 -15.63
CA TYR A 128 -9.04 -18.50 -16.34
C TYR A 128 -10.24 -18.70 -15.43
N VAL A 129 -11.07 -17.66 -15.35
CA VAL A 129 -12.18 -17.58 -14.41
C VAL A 129 -13.45 -17.19 -15.16
N ASP A 130 -14.56 -17.83 -14.83
CA ASP A 130 -15.85 -17.47 -15.37
C ASP A 130 -16.24 -16.04 -14.95
N LYS A 131 -16.82 -15.25 -15.87
CA LYS A 131 -17.27 -13.88 -15.58
C LYS A 131 -18.27 -13.84 -14.42
N SER A 132 -19.07 -14.88 -14.23
CA SER A 132 -20.03 -15.02 -13.11
C SER A 132 -19.37 -15.06 -11.72
N CYS A 133 -18.07 -15.37 -11.63
CA CYS A 133 -17.33 -15.35 -10.39
C CYS A 133 -16.96 -13.92 -9.92
N VAL A 134 -17.04 -12.93 -10.81
CA VAL A 134 -16.76 -11.53 -10.47
C VAL A 134 -17.99 -10.93 -9.80
N SER A 135 -17.88 -10.68 -8.49
CA SER A 135 -18.99 -10.23 -7.65
C SER A 135 -19.07 -8.71 -7.46
N ILE A 136 -17.99 -7.99 -7.74
CA ILE A 136 -17.91 -6.53 -7.64
C ILE A 136 -17.08 -5.96 -8.79
N HIS A 137 -17.33 -4.71 -9.16
CA HIS A 137 -16.64 -3.95 -10.21
C HIS A 137 -16.54 -4.70 -11.54
N SER A 138 -17.63 -5.37 -11.94
CA SER A 138 -17.70 -6.05 -13.24
C SER A 138 -17.52 -5.09 -14.43
N GLU A 139 -17.83 -3.80 -14.24
CA GLU A 139 -17.61 -2.72 -15.20
C GLU A 139 -16.13 -2.43 -15.46
N TRP A 140 -15.23 -2.81 -14.53
CA TRP A 140 -13.78 -2.66 -14.71
C TRP A 140 -13.17 -3.76 -15.59
N ILE A 141 -13.89 -4.81 -15.89
CA ILE A 141 -13.40 -5.88 -16.77
C ILE A 141 -13.01 -5.30 -18.12
N GLU A 142 -13.85 -4.43 -18.67
CA GLU A 142 -13.66 -3.82 -20.00
C GLU A 142 -12.72 -2.61 -20.00
N LYS A 143 -12.04 -2.32 -18.88
CA LYS A 143 -11.19 -1.13 -18.74
C LYS A 143 -9.72 -1.50 -18.69
N TRP A 144 -8.89 -0.62 -19.25
CA TRP A 144 -7.47 -0.58 -18.96
C TRP A 144 -7.25 -0.19 -17.50
N LYS A 145 -6.31 -0.83 -16.85
CA LYS A 145 -6.03 -0.62 -15.42
C LYS A 145 -4.61 -1.03 -15.09
N VAL A 146 -4.08 -0.48 -14.01
CA VAL A 146 -2.77 -0.84 -13.49
C VAL A 146 -2.95 -1.80 -12.32
N MET A 147 -2.31 -2.95 -12.36
CA MET A 147 -2.29 -3.92 -11.28
C MET A 147 -0.99 -3.77 -10.47
N VAL A 148 -1.10 -3.71 -9.16
CA VAL A 148 0.03 -3.60 -8.23
C VAL A 148 -0.09 -4.67 -7.14
N SER A 149 1.01 -5.31 -6.79
CA SER A 149 1.04 -6.25 -5.67
C SER A 149 0.64 -5.56 -4.36
N ARG A 150 -0.32 -6.13 -3.63
CA ARG A 150 -0.76 -5.58 -2.34
C ARG A 150 0.30 -5.70 -1.25
N ALA A 151 1.12 -6.73 -1.31
CA ALA A 151 2.25 -6.93 -0.43
C ALA A 151 3.50 -7.22 -1.27
N ASN A 152 4.55 -6.50 -0.98
CA ASN A 152 5.86 -6.73 -1.56
C ASN A 152 6.91 -6.81 -0.44
N ASN A 153 8.10 -7.28 -0.79
CA ASN A 153 9.23 -7.37 0.13
C ASN A 153 10.09 -6.10 0.13
N ILE A 154 9.48 -4.92 -0.12
CA ILE A 154 10.20 -3.64 -0.01
C ILE A 154 10.79 -3.54 1.40
N GLY A 155 12.08 -3.57 1.50
CA GLY A 155 12.82 -3.51 2.78
C GLY A 155 13.97 -4.49 2.86
N THR A 156 14.03 -5.48 1.97
CA THR A 156 15.17 -6.41 1.87
C THR A 156 16.05 -6.13 0.65
N GLU A 157 15.50 -5.51 -0.39
CA GLU A 157 16.21 -5.17 -1.62
C GLU A 157 15.82 -3.78 -2.10
N LEU A 158 16.81 -2.96 -2.44
CA LEU A 158 16.65 -1.57 -2.87
C LEU A 158 16.32 -1.43 -4.38
N ASN A 159 15.91 -2.50 -5.03
CA ASN A 159 15.58 -2.47 -6.46
C ASN A 159 14.18 -1.92 -6.68
N ASP A 160 14.06 -0.93 -7.56
CA ASP A 160 12.82 -0.23 -7.91
C ASP A 160 11.73 -1.13 -8.53
N ASP A 161 12.10 -2.31 -9.02
CA ASP A 161 11.19 -3.28 -9.64
C ASP A 161 10.30 -4.06 -8.65
N ASN A 162 10.44 -3.81 -7.36
CA ASN A 162 9.71 -4.56 -6.31
C ASN A 162 8.21 -4.26 -6.24
N LEU A 163 7.71 -3.26 -6.96
CA LEU A 163 6.27 -2.98 -6.98
C LEU A 163 5.49 -4.01 -7.80
N ASN A 164 6.15 -4.78 -8.66
CA ASN A 164 5.49 -5.74 -9.56
C ASN A 164 4.23 -5.12 -10.18
N THR A 165 4.42 -3.99 -10.86
CA THR A 165 3.35 -3.21 -11.45
C THR A 165 3.16 -3.64 -12.90
N PHE A 166 1.93 -3.94 -13.29
CA PHE A 166 1.56 -4.37 -14.64
C PHE A 166 0.39 -3.58 -15.16
N VAL A 167 0.43 -3.24 -16.44
CA VAL A 167 -0.75 -2.73 -17.14
C VAL A 167 -1.62 -3.93 -17.54
N LEU A 168 -2.83 -3.96 -17.04
CA LEU A 168 -3.83 -4.95 -17.42
C LEU A 168 -4.72 -4.41 -18.54
N ARG A 169 -4.79 -5.17 -19.62
CA ARG A 169 -5.72 -4.93 -20.74
C ARG A 169 -7.17 -5.19 -20.30
N PRO A 170 -8.14 -4.71 -21.08
CA PRO A 170 -9.51 -5.19 -20.97
C PRO A 170 -9.58 -6.71 -20.93
N GLN A 171 -10.59 -7.25 -20.28
CA GLN A 171 -10.82 -8.68 -20.01
C GLN A 171 -9.91 -9.32 -18.94
N TYR A 172 -8.81 -8.69 -18.52
CA TYR A 172 -7.95 -9.20 -17.46
C TYR A 172 -8.42 -8.77 -16.07
N ILE A 173 -8.41 -9.73 -15.12
CA ILE A 173 -8.78 -9.51 -13.71
C ILE A 173 -7.69 -10.02 -12.78
N CYS A 174 -7.85 -9.78 -11.47
CA CYS A 174 -6.93 -10.30 -10.47
C CYS A 174 -7.64 -10.67 -9.16
N THR A 175 -6.98 -11.51 -8.36
CA THR A 175 -7.41 -11.84 -7.00
C THR A 175 -6.95 -10.76 -6.01
N GLU A 176 -7.37 -10.88 -4.75
CA GLU A 176 -6.98 -10.02 -3.63
C GLU A 176 -5.47 -9.91 -3.38
N SER A 177 -4.64 -10.72 -4.02
CA SER A 177 -3.18 -10.57 -3.97
C SER A 177 -2.71 -9.24 -4.55
N TYR A 178 -3.57 -8.59 -5.33
CA TYR A 178 -3.31 -7.33 -6.03
C TYR A 178 -4.39 -6.31 -5.75
N ILE A 179 -4.04 -5.06 -5.95
CA ILE A 179 -4.96 -3.93 -6.08
C ILE A 179 -4.96 -3.44 -7.52
N VAL A 180 -5.99 -2.73 -7.89
CA VAL A 180 -6.17 -2.13 -9.22
C VAL A 180 -6.21 -0.62 -9.08
N ILE A 181 -5.57 0.08 -10.01
CA ILE A 181 -5.50 1.54 -10.04
C ILE A 181 -5.97 2.02 -11.41
N GLY A 182 -6.78 3.07 -11.43
CA GLY A 182 -7.11 3.82 -12.63
C GLY A 182 -8.18 3.21 -13.54
N ALA A 183 -8.86 2.13 -13.15
CA ALA A 183 -9.94 1.54 -13.96
C ALA A 183 -11.06 2.54 -14.30
N GLU A 184 -11.27 3.55 -13.45
CA GLU A 184 -12.28 4.60 -13.64
C GLU A 184 -11.81 5.76 -14.52
N LEU A 185 -10.50 5.85 -14.82
CA LEU A 185 -9.92 6.99 -15.54
C LEU A 185 -10.15 6.93 -17.07
N GLY A 186 -10.70 5.83 -17.59
CA GLY A 186 -10.85 5.67 -19.04
C GLY A 186 -9.51 5.60 -19.78
N LEU A 187 -8.50 4.97 -19.14
CA LEU A 187 -7.20 4.76 -19.74
C LEU A 187 -7.34 3.94 -21.02
N ASP A 188 -6.50 4.23 -21.99
CA ASP A 188 -6.35 3.50 -23.26
C ASP A 188 -4.93 2.95 -23.41
N GLU A 189 -4.61 2.41 -24.57
CA GLU A 189 -3.32 1.78 -24.86
C GLU A 189 -2.16 2.80 -25.07
N ASN A 190 -2.47 4.11 -25.20
CA ASN A 190 -1.49 5.17 -25.52
C ASN A 190 -0.91 5.86 -24.29
#